data_c06cd1ec3d7ad9ecf2fe9e262f959ad8
#
_entry.id   c06cd1ec3d7ad9ecf2fe9e262f959ad8
#
_cell.length_a   1.000
_cell.length_b   1.000
_cell.length_c   1.000
_cell.angle_alpha   90.00
_cell.angle_beta   90.00
_cell.angle_gamma   90.00
#
_symmetry.space_group_name_H-M   'P 1'
#
loop_
_entity.id
_entity.type
_entity.pdbx_description
1 polymer ?
#
loop_
_entity_poly.entity_id
_entity_poly.type
_entity_poly.pdbx_seq_one_letter_code
_entity_poly.pdbx_strand_id
1 'polypeptide(L)'
;MRVKLGDVCERGSSNLKQSDVVELKGDYPIYGASGYIGNVDFYHQENSYVAVVKDGAGIGRTTLLPAKSSIIGTMQYLLPKDNVLTEYLYYVVSYMHLEKYFTGATIPHIYFKDYKNEEFNLDSVDKQRKIVDVLGKCESVIELRKNELQLLDNLIKARLNKIAARWPAKAVTQFYFY
;
A
#
# COMPACT_ATOMS: atom_id res chain seq x y z
N MET A 1 -14.43 22.76 2.49
CA MET A 1 -14.99 22.82 3.87
C MET A 1 -14.06 22.00 4.78
N ARG A 2 -13.74 22.50 5.97
CA ARG A 2 -12.91 21.74 6.93
C ARG A 2 -13.76 20.68 7.63
N VAL A 3 -13.31 19.44 7.62
CA VAL A 3 -14.02 18.27 8.17
C VAL A 3 -13.06 17.36 8.91
N LYS A 4 -13.58 16.51 9.78
CA LYS A 4 -12.81 15.44 10.41
C LYS A 4 -12.84 14.16 9.58
N LEU A 5 -11.79 13.36 9.65
CA LEU A 5 -11.73 12.07 8.96
C LEU A 5 -12.92 11.17 9.30
N GLY A 6 -13.30 11.09 10.58
CA GLY A 6 -14.43 10.28 11.03
C GLY A 6 -15.80 10.75 10.54
N ASP A 7 -15.90 11.98 10.03
CA ASP A 7 -17.16 12.50 9.47
C ASP A 7 -17.39 12.00 8.04
N VAL A 8 -16.31 11.65 7.31
CA VAL A 8 -16.32 11.35 5.89
C VAL A 8 -16.06 9.88 5.54
N CYS A 9 -15.68 9.08 6.51
CA CYS A 9 -15.52 7.63 6.33
C CYS A 9 -16.02 6.86 7.55
N GLU A 10 -16.29 5.57 7.33
CA GLU A 10 -16.60 4.61 8.38
C GLU A 10 -15.45 3.62 8.54
N ARG A 11 -15.20 3.21 9.78
CA ARG A 11 -14.20 2.20 10.08
C ARG A 11 -14.81 0.80 10.04
N GLY A 12 -14.20 -0.09 9.27
CA GLY A 12 -14.40 -1.53 9.35
C GLY A 12 -13.19 -2.25 9.97
N SER A 13 -13.39 -3.46 10.46
CA SER A 13 -12.31 -4.33 10.95
C SER A 13 -12.47 -5.75 10.42
N SER A 14 -11.36 -6.48 10.33
CA SER A 14 -11.34 -7.90 10.04
C SER A 14 -10.80 -8.66 11.25
N ASN A 15 -11.32 -9.87 11.49
CA ASN A 15 -10.83 -10.81 12.51
C ASN A 15 -10.04 -11.96 11.87
N LEU A 16 -9.87 -11.97 10.54
CA LEU A 16 -9.14 -13.01 9.83
C LEU A 16 -7.66 -12.98 10.23
N LYS A 17 -7.10 -14.13 10.53
CA LYS A 17 -5.66 -14.30 10.70
C LYS A 17 -5.04 -14.75 9.39
N GLN A 18 -3.77 -14.49 9.19
CA GLN A 18 -3.06 -14.97 8.00
C GLN A 18 -3.06 -16.50 7.90
N SER A 19 -2.95 -17.19 9.05
CA SER A 19 -3.05 -18.67 9.12
C SER A 19 -4.37 -19.21 8.59
N ASP A 20 -5.46 -18.46 8.75
CA ASP A 20 -6.80 -18.92 8.38
C ASP A 20 -7.05 -18.87 6.87
N VAL A 21 -6.21 -18.16 6.13
CA VAL A 21 -6.43 -17.83 4.71
C VAL A 21 -5.35 -18.37 3.76
N VAL A 22 -4.18 -18.79 4.27
CA VAL A 22 -3.05 -19.25 3.45
C VAL A 22 -3.38 -20.50 2.61
N GLU A 23 -4.23 -21.38 3.12
CA GLU A 23 -4.61 -22.63 2.43
C GLU A 23 -5.90 -22.49 1.60
N LEU A 24 -6.62 -21.37 1.73
CA LEU A 24 -7.84 -21.11 0.99
C LEU A 24 -7.53 -20.84 -0.49
N LYS A 25 -8.46 -21.25 -1.35
CA LYS A 25 -8.43 -20.99 -2.79
C LYS A 25 -9.74 -20.37 -3.20
N GLY A 26 -9.68 -19.39 -4.10
CA GLY A 26 -10.86 -18.72 -4.60
C GLY A 26 -10.50 -17.63 -5.61
N ASP A 27 -11.48 -16.79 -5.92
CA ASP A 27 -11.34 -15.76 -6.95
C ASP A 27 -11.12 -14.34 -6.38
N TYR A 28 -11.29 -14.18 -5.05
CA TYR A 28 -11.26 -12.86 -4.42
C TYR A 28 -9.95 -12.62 -3.68
N PRO A 29 -9.25 -11.52 -3.97
CA PRO A 29 -7.95 -11.24 -3.35
C PRO A 29 -8.10 -10.87 -1.88
N ILE A 30 -7.14 -11.33 -1.07
CA ILE A 30 -7.00 -10.96 0.33
C ILE A 30 -5.63 -10.34 0.59
N TYR A 31 -5.62 -9.29 1.42
CA TYR A 31 -4.45 -8.47 1.68
C TYR A 31 -4.11 -8.38 3.17
N GLY A 32 -2.82 -8.22 3.44
CA GLY A 32 -2.27 -7.95 4.77
C GLY A 32 -1.34 -6.75 4.77
N ALA A 33 -0.68 -6.52 5.89
CA ALA A 33 0.26 -5.40 6.03
C ALA A 33 1.42 -5.42 5.03
N SER A 34 1.82 -6.59 4.53
CA SER A 34 2.87 -6.74 3.49
C SER A 34 2.35 -6.71 2.06
N GLY A 35 1.03 -6.57 1.86
CA GLY A 35 0.39 -6.56 0.55
C GLY A 35 -0.48 -7.80 0.30
N TYR A 36 -0.57 -8.23 -0.96
CA TYR A 36 -1.34 -9.39 -1.39
C TYR A 36 -0.85 -10.69 -0.72
N ILE A 37 -1.78 -11.48 -0.18
CA ILE A 37 -1.51 -12.75 0.49
C ILE A 37 -1.90 -13.93 -0.39
N GLY A 38 -3.04 -13.85 -1.07
CA GLY A 38 -3.61 -14.92 -1.87
C GLY A 38 -5.05 -14.64 -2.27
N ASN A 39 -5.76 -15.66 -2.72
CA ASN A 39 -7.17 -15.58 -3.04
C ASN A 39 -8.00 -16.48 -2.12
N VAL A 40 -9.21 -16.02 -1.81
CA VAL A 40 -10.22 -16.73 -0.99
C VAL A 40 -11.54 -16.82 -1.76
N ASP A 41 -12.47 -17.64 -1.30
CA ASP A 41 -13.79 -17.85 -1.91
C ASP A 41 -14.87 -16.85 -1.47
N PHE A 42 -14.48 -15.85 -0.69
CA PHE A 42 -15.36 -14.79 -0.17
C PHE A 42 -14.70 -13.41 -0.29
N TYR A 43 -15.48 -12.36 -0.13
CA TYR A 43 -15.00 -10.98 0.06
C TYR A 43 -15.79 -10.27 1.13
N HIS A 44 -15.16 -9.32 1.82
CA HIS A 44 -15.82 -8.51 2.85
C HIS A 44 -16.29 -7.15 2.32
N GLN A 45 -15.71 -6.67 1.22
CA GLN A 45 -16.04 -5.37 0.65
C GLN A 45 -16.44 -5.51 -0.81
N GLU A 46 -17.65 -5.05 -1.14
CA GLU A 46 -18.19 -5.04 -2.50
C GLU A 46 -17.52 -3.97 -3.37
N ASN A 47 -17.22 -2.80 -2.78
CA ASN A 47 -16.61 -1.66 -3.47
C ASN A 47 -15.13 -1.54 -3.11
N SER A 48 -14.39 -0.74 -3.89
CA SER A 48 -13.04 -0.32 -3.53
C SER A 48 -13.02 0.46 -2.21
N TYR A 49 -11.94 0.36 -1.47
CA TYR A 49 -11.81 0.96 -0.14
C TYR A 49 -10.36 1.31 0.17
N VAL A 50 -10.20 2.12 1.21
CA VAL A 50 -8.88 2.42 1.77
C VAL A 50 -8.61 1.46 2.93
N ALA A 51 -7.44 0.84 2.93
CA ALA A 51 -6.98 0.01 4.03
C ALA A 51 -5.78 0.67 4.74
N VAL A 52 -5.76 0.60 6.05
CA VAL A 52 -4.68 1.14 6.88
C VAL A 52 -4.10 0.03 7.74
N VAL A 53 -2.77 -0.12 7.73
CA VAL A 53 -2.07 -1.04 8.64
C VAL A 53 -2.18 -0.49 10.05
N LYS A 54 -2.82 -1.26 10.94
CA LYS A 54 -3.05 -0.85 12.33
C LYS A 54 -2.14 -1.53 13.33
N ASP A 55 -1.56 -2.67 12.99
CA ASP A 55 -0.75 -3.50 13.89
C ASP A 55 0.58 -3.88 13.24
N GLY A 56 1.68 -3.80 13.98
CA GLY A 56 3.00 -4.28 13.60
C GLY A 56 3.83 -3.30 12.77
N ALA A 57 4.84 -3.84 12.09
CA ALA A 57 5.74 -3.04 11.25
C ALA A 57 4.98 -2.40 10.08
N GLY A 58 5.13 -1.09 9.91
CA GLY A 58 4.48 -0.32 8.85
C GLY A 58 3.09 0.20 9.22
N ILE A 59 2.78 0.32 10.53
CA ILE A 59 1.58 1.02 11.00
C ILE A 59 1.42 2.38 10.31
N GLY A 60 0.18 2.77 10.06
CA GLY A 60 -0.14 4.00 9.34
C GLY A 60 -0.04 3.88 7.82
N ARG A 61 0.62 2.84 7.28
CA ARG A 61 0.66 2.63 5.83
C ARG A 61 -0.75 2.48 5.28
N THR A 62 -1.03 3.28 4.28
CA THR A 62 -2.33 3.35 3.62
C THR A 62 -2.24 2.69 2.25
N THR A 63 -3.26 1.93 1.87
CA THR A 63 -3.34 1.26 0.57
C THR A 63 -4.75 1.39 0.02
N LEU A 64 -4.87 1.72 -1.25
CA LEU A 64 -6.13 1.65 -2.00
C LEU A 64 -6.30 0.21 -2.48
N LEU A 65 -7.39 -0.44 -2.09
CA LEU A 65 -7.66 -1.83 -2.42
C LEU A 65 -8.89 -1.97 -3.31
N PRO A 66 -8.91 -2.99 -4.19
CA PRO A 66 -9.98 -3.17 -5.18
C PRO A 66 -11.29 -3.61 -4.52
N ALA A 67 -12.37 -3.44 -5.27
CA ALA A 67 -13.66 -4.07 -5.01
C ALA A 67 -13.54 -5.59 -4.92
N LYS A 68 -14.48 -6.22 -4.25
CA LYS A 68 -14.56 -7.69 -4.05
C LYS A 68 -13.27 -8.27 -3.47
N SER A 69 -12.80 -7.65 -2.40
CA SER A 69 -11.59 -8.07 -1.71
C SER A 69 -11.75 -8.04 -0.19
N SER A 70 -10.75 -8.56 0.51
CA SER A 70 -10.73 -8.63 1.97
C SER A 70 -9.35 -8.24 2.51
N ILE A 71 -9.29 -7.92 3.81
CA ILE A 71 -8.05 -7.75 4.56
C ILE A 71 -8.02 -8.66 5.78
N ILE A 72 -6.82 -8.98 6.26
CA ILE A 72 -6.63 -9.67 7.54
C ILE A 72 -6.63 -8.67 8.71
N GLY A 73 -6.71 -9.21 9.93
CA GLY A 73 -6.89 -8.44 11.16
C GLY A 73 -5.80 -7.44 11.52
N THR A 74 -4.62 -7.48 10.87
CA THR A 74 -3.55 -6.47 11.06
C THR A 74 -3.83 -5.14 10.37
N MET A 75 -4.90 -5.09 9.57
CA MET A 75 -5.36 -3.89 8.88
C MET A 75 -6.78 -3.50 9.31
N GLN A 76 -7.20 -2.32 8.93
CA GLN A 76 -8.57 -1.85 9.08
C GLN A 76 -9.06 -1.19 7.79
N TYR A 77 -10.37 -1.29 7.56
CA TYR A 77 -11.06 -0.63 6.46
C TYR A 77 -11.36 0.82 6.84
N LEU A 78 -11.20 1.72 5.89
CA LEU A 78 -11.82 3.04 5.88
C LEU A 78 -12.72 3.11 4.64
N LEU A 79 -14.01 3.08 4.87
CA LEU A 79 -15.05 3.05 3.86
C LEU A 79 -15.54 4.49 3.63
N PRO A 80 -15.35 5.08 2.45
CA PRO A 80 -15.78 6.44 2.19
C PRO A 80 -17.30 6.56 2.22
N LYS A 81 -17.81 7.70 2.68
CA LYS A 81 -19.21 8.08 2.56
C LYS A 81 -19.48 8.71 1.17
N ASP A 82 -20.75 8.88 0.81
CA ASP A 82 -21.23 9.26 -0.53
C ASP A 82 -20.58 10.51 -1.16
N ASN A 83 -20.10 11.43 -0.35
CA ASN A 83 -19.50 12.69 -0.80
C ASN A 83 -17.98 12.66 -0.94
N VAL A 84 -17.36 11.46 -0.81
CA VAL A 84 -15.91 11.28 -0.85
C VAL A 84 -15.55 10.14 -1.78
N LEU A 85 -14.72 10.43 -2.79
CA LEU A 85 -14.17 9.39 -3.67
C LEU A 85 -13.15 8.54 -2.90
N THR A 86 -13.13 7.24 -3.15
CA THR A 86 -12.21 6.31 -2.47
C THR A 86 -10.76 6.68 -2.71
N GLU A 87 -10.41 7.02 -3.94
CA GLU A 87 -9.05 7.44 -4.34
C GLU A 87 -8.67 8.77 -3.68
N TYR A 88 -9.61 9.70 -3.55
CA TYR A 88 -9.37 10.96 -2.84
C TYR A 88 -9.12 10.71 -1.35
N LEU A 89 -9.91 9.85 -0.72
CA LEU A 89 -9.71 9.44 0.67
C LEU A 89 -8.34 8.78 0.86
N TYR A 90 -7.91 7.94 -0.09
CA TYR A 90 -6.58 7.33 -0.06
C TYR A 90 -5.47 8.38 -0.01
N TYR A 91 -5.50 9.40 -0.86
CA TYR A 91 -4.49 10.47 -0.85
C TYR A 91 -4.53 11.30 0.43
N VAL A 92 -5.73 11.64 0.91
CA VAL A 92 -5.91 12.39 2.16
C VAL A 92 -5.31 11.62 3.34
N VAL A 93 -5.65 10.34 3.50
CA VAL A 93 -5.19 9.51 4.61
C VAL A 93 -3.68 9.23 4.51
N SER A 94 -3.16 9.02 3.31
CA SER A 94 -1.71 8.86 3.08
C SER A 94 -0.91 10.10 3.49
N TYR A 95 -1.45 11.30 3.27
CA TYR A 95 -0.83 12.57 3.67
C TYR A 95 -0.90 12.83 5.17
N MET A 96 -1.83 12.21 5.90
CA MET A 96 -2.00 12.42 7.34
C MET A 96 -0.88 11.85 8.21
N HIS A 97 -0.03 10.95 7.67
CA HIS A 97 1.07 10.33 8.42
C HIS A 97 0.60 9.72 9.74
N LEU A 98 -0.29 8.72 9.63
CA LEU A 98 -0.98 8.11 10.78
C LEU A 98 -0.05 7.39 11.75
N GLU A 99 1.18 7.08 11.35
CA GLU A 99 2.23 6.52 12.21
C GLU A 99 2.52 7.39 13.44
N LYS A 100 2.23 8.70 13.39
CA LYS A 100 2.35 9.61 14.55
C LYS A 100 1.46 9.25 15.75
N TYR A 101 0.40 8.44 15.51
CA TYR A 101 -0.50 7.94 16.54
C TYR A 101 -0.07 6.61 17.15
N PHE A 102 1.19 6.26 16.91
CA PHE A 102 1.80 5.05 17.45
C PHE A 102 1.63 4.92 18.97
N THR A 103 1.17 3.74 19.38
CA THR A 103 1.10 3.30 20.77
C THR A 103 1.63 1.87 20.88
N GLY A 104 2.05 1.46 22.10
CA GLY A 104 2.56 0.12 22.35
C GLY A 104 4.10 0.05 22.37
N ALA A 105 4.64 -0.56 23.43
CA ALA A 105 6.09 -0.66 23.63
C ALA A 105 6.74 -1.81 22.84
N THR A 106 6.01 -2.92 22.64
CA THR A 106 6.56 -4.14 22.01
C THR A 106 6.04 -4.33 20.60
N ILE A 107 4.74 -4.19 20.40
CA ILE A 107 4.09 -4.26 19.09
C ILE A 107 3.41 -2.93 18.84
N PRO A 108 3.81 -2.21 17.77
CA PRO A 108 3.17 -0.95 17.42
C PRO A 108 1.70 -1.13 17.06
N HIS A 109 0.84 -0.21 17.57
CA HIS A 109 -0.57 -0.16 17.25
C HIS A 109 -1.01 1.27 16.98
N ILE A 110 -1.98 1.45 16.09
CA ILE A 110 -2.75 2.70 15.93
C ILE A 110 -4.24 2.38 16.01
N TYR A 111 -5.00 3.28 16.61
CA TYR A 111 -6.45 3.11 16.78
C TYR A 111 -7.21 4.23 16.06
N PHE A 112 -8.27 3.88 15.37
CA PHE A 112 -9.13 4.85 14.68
C PHE A 112 -9.63 5.96 15.60
N LYS A 113 -9.94 5.66 16.85
CA LYS A 113 -10.36 6.65 17.84
C LYS A 113 -9.38 7.80 18.02
N ASP A 114 -8.08 7.55 17.81
CA ASP A 114 -7.02 8.53 18.05
C ASP A 114 -6.84 9.46 16.86
N TYR A 115 -7.02 8.97 15.62
CA TYR A 115 -6.83 9.76 14.41
C TYR A 115 -8.12 10.17 13.67
N LYS A 116 -9.30 9.67 14.05
CA LYS A 116 -10.59 10.05 13.45
C LYS A 116 -10.88 11.56 13.50
N ASN A 117 -10.25 12.27 14.44
CA ASN A 117 -10.40 13.72 14.62
C ASN A 117 -9.40 14.55 13.79
N GLU A 118 -8.51 13.91 13.01
CA GLU A 118 -7.68 14.62 12.04
C GLU A 118 -8.55 15.41 11.08
N GLU A 119 -8.17 16.67 10.88
CA GLU A 119 -8.94 17.60 10.05
C GLU A 119 -8.26 17.85 8.71
N PHE A 120 -9.03 17.92 7.67
CA PHE A 120 -8.59 18.28 6.34
C PHE A 120 -9.63 19.10 5.59
N ASN A 121 -9.27 19.69 4.47
CA ASN A 121 -10.18 20.40 3.62
C ASN A 121 -10.87 19.44 2.65
N LEU A 122 -12.15 19.21 2.83
CA LEU A 122 -12.97 18.45 1.89
C LEU A 122 -13.36 19.32 0.71
N ASP A 123 -12.92 18.93 -0.46
CA ASP A 123 -13.26 19.56 -1.72
C ASP A 123 -14.58 19.02 -2.29
N SER A 124 -15.19 19.74 -3.24
CA SER A 124 -16.34 19.22 -4.00
C SER A 124 -15.93 17.98 -4.80
N VAL A 125 -16.88 17.09 -5.08
CA VAL A 125 -16.62 15.84 -5.82
C VAL A 125 -15.93 16.10 -7.16
N ASP A 126 -16.30 17.16 -7.88
CA ASP A 126 -15.66 17.53 -9.14
C ASP A 126 -14.19 17.95 -8.95
N LYS A 127 -13.89 18.62 -7.85
CA LYS A 127 -12.51 18.98 -7.53
C LYS A 127 -11.72 17.75 -7.05
N GLN A 128 -12.35 16.86 -6.27
CA GLN A 128 -11.75 15.58 -5.88
C GLN A 128 -11.33 14.78 -7.12
N ARG A 129 -12.21 14.67 -8.14
CA ARG A 129 -11.89 13.97 -9.41
C ARG A 129 -10.65 14.56 -10.10
N LYS A 130 -10.55 15.89 -10.17
CA LYS A 130 -9.39 16.57 -10.75
C LYS A 130 -8.10 16.28 -9.98
N ILE A 131 -8.17 16.30 -8.64
CA ILE A 131 -7.03 16.00 -7.77
C ILE A 131 -6.59 14.54 -7.98
N VAL A 132 -7.52 13.59 -7.96
CA VAL A 132 -7.26 12.17 -8.20
C VAL A 132 -6.63 11.94 -9.58
N ASP A 133 -7.14 12.57 -10.64
CA ASP A 133 -6.57 12.46 -12.00
C ASP A 133 -5.11 12.96 -12.05
N VAL A 134 -4.82 14.09 -11.43
CA VAL A 134 -3.45 14.65 -11.40
C VAL A 134 -2.50 13.76 -10.59
N LEU A 135 -2.89 13.36 -9.39
CA LEU A 135 -2.04 12.55 -8.51
C LEU A 135 -1.84 11.14 -9.09
N GLY A 136 -2.88 10.52 -9.65
CA GLY A 136 -2.78 9.23 -10.32
C GLY A 136 -1.84 9.25 -11.53
N LYS A 137 -1.84 10.35 -12.31
CA LYS A 137 -0.84 10.55 -13.39
C LYS A 137 0.58 10.65 -12.83
N CYS A 138 0.77 11.35 -11.74
CA CYS A 138 2.08 11.43 -11.07
C CYS A 138 2.55 10.05 -10.60
N GLU A 139 1.69 9.28 -9.92
CA GLU A 139 2.02 7.91 -9.49
C GLU A 139 2.36 7.01 -10.68
N SER A 140 1.58 7.08 -11.77
CA SER A 140 1.87 6.32 -12.99
C SER A 140 3.24 6.64 -13.58
N VAL A 141 3.62 7.91 -13.62
CA VAL A 141 4.95 8.33 -14.10
C VAL A 141 6.05 7.82 -13.17
N ILE A 142 5.86 7.91 -11.86
CA ILE A 142 6.82 7.40 -10.87
C ILE A 142 7.02 5.89 -11.05
N GLU A 143 5.95 5.13 -11.22
CA GLU A 143 6.03 3.68 -11.40
C GLU A 143 6.70 3.30 -12.72
N LEU A 144 6.38 3.99 -13.81
CA LEU A 144 7.09 3.80 -15.10
C LEU A 144 8.59 4.06 -14.97
N ARG A 145 9.00 5.11 -14.24
CA ARG A 145 10.42 5.40 -14.02
C ARG A 145 11.13 4.38 -13.14
N LYS A 146 10.46 3.85 -12.14
CA LYS A 146 11.01 2.75 -11.32
C LYS A 146 11.24 1.50 -12.15
N ASN A 147 10.27 1.14 -12.98
CA ASN A 147 10.39 0.00 -13.90
C ASN A 147 11.52 0.20 -14.92
N GLU A 148 11.66 1.40 -15.49
CA GLU A 148 12.76 1.75 -16.41
C GLU A 148 14.12 1.58 -15.73
N LEU A 149 14.30 2.10 -14.51
CA LEU A 149 15.52 1.92 -13.73
C LEU A 149 15.83 0.44 -13.47
N GLN A 150 14.83 -0.35 -13.10
CA GLN A 150 15.01 -1.80 -12.89
C GLN A 150 15.45 -2.53 -14.15
N LEU A 151 14.90 -2.15 -15.32
CA LEU A 151 15.31 -2.71 -16.61
C LEU A 151 16.74 -2.33 -16.97
N LEU A 152 17.16 -1.08 -16.72
CA LEU A 152 18.53 -0.62 -16.91
C LEU A 152 19.52 -1.38 -16.02
N ASP A 153 19.19 -1.57 -14.73
CA ASP A 153 20.01 -2.37 -13.82
C ASP A 153 20.17 -3.82 -14.29
N ASN A 154 19.09 -4.42 -14.76
CA ASN A 154 19.13 -5.78 -15.32
C ASN A 154 20.00 -5.84 -16.58
N LEU A 155 19.92 -4.84 -17.45
CA LEU A 155 20.75 -4.74 -18.66
C LEU A 155 22.25 -4.63 -18.31
N ILE A 156 22.58 -3.77 -17.32
CA ILE A 156 23.96 -3.61 -16.84
C ILE A 156 24.49 -4.93 -16.30
N LYS A 157 23.72 -5.63 -15.43
CA LYS A 157 24.08 -6.95 -14.88
C LYS A 157 24.32 -7.98 -15.99
N ALA A 158 23.41 -8.06 -16.96
CA ALA A 158 23.53 -8.98 -18.09
C ALA A 158 24.78 -8.69 -18.94
N ARG A 159 25.08 -7.39 -19.16
CA ARG A 159 26.27 -6.97 -19.91
C ARG A 159 27.56 -7.33 -19.17
N LEU A 160 27.62 -7.07 -17.87
CA LEU A 160 28.78 -7.41 -17.04
C LEU A 160 29.01 -8.94 -17.00
N ASN A 161 27.96 -9.74 -16.83
CA ASN A 161 28.06 -11.20 -16.86
C ASN A 161 28.58 -11.70 -18.22
N LYS A 162 28.14 -11.10 -19.34
CA LYS A 162 28.62 -11.45 -20.67
C LYS A 162 30.08 -11.07 -20.88
N ILE A 163 30.54 -9.98 -20.30
CA ILE A 163 31.97 -9.57 -20.34
C ILE A 163 32.80 -10.53 -19.48
N ALA A 164 32.36 -10.81 -18.24
CA ALA A 164 33.06 -11.74 -17.31
C ALA A 164 33.18 -13.16 -17.89
N ALA A 165 32.16 -13.65 -18.57
CA ALA A 165 32.18 -14.97 -19.22
C ALA A 165 33.19 -15.08 -20.37
N ARG A 166 33.64 -13.97 -20.93
CA ARG A 166 34.66 -13.93 -21.99
C ARG A 166 36.10 -13.89 -21.45
N TRP A 167 36.29 -13.64 -20.16
CA TRP A 167 37.62 -13.58 -19.55
C TRP A 167 37.95 -14.95 -18.94
N PRO A 168 39.09 -15.58 -19.30
CA PRO A 168 39.50 -16.83 -18.71
C PRO A 168 39.80 -16.65 -17.22
N ALA A 169 39.39 -17.62 -16.40
CA ALA A 169 39.50 -17.56 -14.93
C ALA A 169 40.92 -17.27 -14.40
N LYS A 170 41.95 -17.49 -15.23
CA LYS A 170 43.34 -17.18 -14.91
C LYS A 170 43.69 -15.68 -14.93
N ALA A 171 42.87 -14.81 -15.52
CA ALA A 171 43.16 -13.38 -15.57
C ALA A 171 42.75 -12.63 -14.28
N VAL A 172 41.86 -13.20 -13.46
CA VAL A 172 41.37 -12.55 -12.25
C VAL A 172 42.36 -12.67 -11.08
N THR A 173 43.18 -13.73 -11.05
CA THR A 173 44.19 -13.96 -10.00
C THR A 173 45.41 -13.03 -10.10
N GLN A 174 45.61 -12.35 -11.23
CA GLN A 174 46.79 -11.50 -11.41
C GLN A 174 46.63 -10.05 -10.90
N PHE A 175 45.41 -9.65 -10.54
CA PHE A 175 45.11 -8.29 -10.02
C PHE A 175 45.08 -8.17 -8.48
N TYR A 176 45.27 -9.27 -7.75
CA TYR A 176 45.24 -9.26 -6.28
C TYR A 176 46.63 -9.26 -5.63
N PHE A 177 47.73 -9.11 -6.42
CA PHE A 177 49.08 -9.06 -5.93
C PHE A 177 49.87 -7.87 -6.49
N TYR A 178 49.36 -6.66 -6.32
CA TYR A 178 50.18 -5.43 -6.32
C TYR A 178 49.56 -4.37 -5.42
#